data_ee043011b8cd896e4b05a484f9a78944
#
_entry.id   ee043011b8cd896e4b05a484f9a78944
#
_cell.length_a   1.000
_cell.length_b   1.000
_cell.length_c   1.000
_cell.angle_alpha   90.00
_cell.angle_beta   90.00
_cell.angle_gamma   90.00
#
_symmetry.space_group_name_H-M   'P 1'
#
loop_
_entity.id
_entity.type
_entity.pdbx_description
1 polymer ?
#
loop_
_entity_poly.entity_id
_entity_poly.type
_entity_poly.pdbx_seq_one_letter_code
_entity_poly.pdbx_strand_id
1 'polypeptide(L)'
;SESIKKTLKKKNIEIFYFGDRRDSNFSLKKYQYFLNLSLVDVLIKSLKISFNLNIPGKHMAMNSLAVIGICNELNVDLKIIIKELLKFEPIKGRGNISNYCVMGKGIKVIDESYNANPESIIASINLLSEINFLEFKNKIIILGDMFELGKLSKFFHSEMASVINKSNINSVFCAGSEMLNLWNSLSIDKKGYYSSNPRDIIKPLIKKIKKNDIILIKGSYKSGIKIVLNSLNEENLKRKII
;
A
#
# COMPACT_ATOMS: atom_id res chain seq x y z
N SER A 1 -16.90 10.30 -14.34
CA SER A 1 -18.26 9.93 -14.78
C SER A 1 -18.57 10.62 -16.10
N GLU A 2 -19.44 10.04 -16.94
CA GLU A 2 -19.87 10.63 -18.23
C GLU A 2 -20.51 12.01 -18.07
N SER A 3 -21.22 12.23 -16.98
CA SER A 3 -21.81 13.51 -16.61
C SER A 3 -20.78 14.63 -16.51
N ILE A 4 -19.64 14.36 -15.84
CA ILE A 4 -18.53 15.32 -15.73
C ILE A 4 -17.94 15.60 -17.11
N LYS A 5 -17.67 14.56 -17.92
CA LYS A 5 -17.16 14.72 -19.30
C LYS A 5 -18.06 15.63 -20.14
N LYS A 6 -19.37 15.41 -20.08
CA LYS A 6 -20.36 16.20 -20.82
C LYS A 6 -20.37 17.67 -20.40
N THR A 7 -20.25 17.93 -19.10
CA THR A 7 -20.17 19.28 -18.54
C THR A 7 -18.90 20.01 -18.96
N LEU A 8 -17.74 19.34 -18.89
CA LEU A 8 -16.45 19.90 -19.25
C LEU A 8 -16.35 20.20 -20.75
N LYS A 9 -16.86 19.29 -21.61
CA LYS A 9 -16.95 19.54 -23.06
C LYS A 9 -17.81 20.74 -23.41
N LYS A 10 -18.97 20.93 -22.71
CA LYS A 10 -19.81 22.12 -22.91
C LYS A 10 -19.11 23.43 -22.56
N LYS A 11 -18.11 23.38 -21.67
CA LYS A 11 -17.32 24.55 -21.25
C LYS A 11 -16.03 24.73 -22.03
N ASN A 12 -15.80 23.97 -23.10
CA ASN A 12 -14.55 23.96 -23.88
C ASN A 12 -13.30 23.72 -23.02
N ILE A 13 -13.42 22.88 -21.97
CA ILE A 13 -12.29 22.51 -21.12
C ILE A 13 -11.62 21.29 -21.73
N GLU A 14 -10.32 21.40 -22.01
CA GLU A 14 -9.51 20.28 -22.47
C GLU A 14 -9.32 19.25 -21.35
N ILE A 15 -9.44 17.97 -21.68
CA ILE A 15 -9.40 16.87 -20.71
C ILE A 15 -8.30 15.91 -21.11
N PHE A 16 -7.36 15.70 -20.20
CA PHE A 16 -6.31 14.71 -20.33
C PHE A 16 -6.61 13.52 -19.41
N TYR A 17 -6.40 12.32 -19.95
CA TYR A 17 -6.61 11.07 -19.24
C TYR A 17 -5.29 10.42 -18.92
N PHE A 18 -5.15 9.90 -17.70
CA PHE A 18 -4.04 9.05 -17.31
C PHE A 18 -4.54 7.70 -16.80
N GLY A 19 -3.74 6.67 -16.98
CA GLY A 19 -4.12 5.33 -16.54
C GLY A 19 -3.51 4.21 -17.39
N ASP A 20 -4.06 3.03 -17.29
CA ASP A 20 -3.65 1.84 -18.07
C ASP A 20 -4.54 1.54 -19.27
N ARG A 21 -5.52 2.41 -19.55
CA ARG A 21 -6.39 2.28 -20.71
C ARG A 21 -5.66 2.71 -21.99
N ARG A 22 -6.08 2.13 -23.12
CA ARG A 22 -5.48 2.41 -24.44
C ARG A 22 -5.67 3.86 -24.90
N ASP A 23 -6.78 4.48 -24.51
CA ASP A 23 -7.17 5.85 -24.88
C ASP A 23 -6.63 6.93 -23.92
N SER A 24 -5.81 6.55 -22.94
CA SER A 24 -5.20 7.53 -22.04
C SER A 24 -4.06 8.29 -22.71
N ASN A 25 -4.05 9.63 -22.52
CA ASN A 25 -2.99 10.52 -23.00
C ASN A 25 -1.63 10.20 -22.34
N PHE A 26 -1.70 9.80 -21.08
CA PHE A 26 -0.58 9.35 -20.27
C PHE A 26 -0.89 7.92 -19.78
N SER A 27 -0.23 6.92 -20.37
CA SER A 27 -0.62 5.54 -20.12
C SER A 27 0.52 4.68 -19.58
N LEU A 28 0.22 3.90 -18.53
CA LEU A 28 1.09 2.85 -18.02
C LEU A 28 1.11 1.69 -19.01
N LYS A 29 2.30 1.32 -19.51
CA LYS A 29 2.49 0.21 -20.47
C LYS A 29 3.05 -1.01 -19.78
N LYS A 30 4.02 -0.84 -18.90
CA LYS A 30 4.63 -1.92 -18.15
C LYS A 30 4.97 -1.44 -16.74
N TYR A 31 4.82 -2.33 -15.79
CA TYR A 31 5.18 -2.13 -14.42
C TYR A 31 5.85 -3.39 -13.89
N GLN A 32 7.04 -3.24 -13.35
CA GLN A 32 7.74 -4.28 -12.62
C GLN A 32 8.26 -3.66 -11.33
N TYR A 33 8.18 -4.35 -10.23
CA TYR A 33 8.71 -3.83 -9.00
C TYR A 33 9.62 -4.85 -8.30
N PHE A 34 10.54 -4.31 -7.56
CA PHE A 34 11.36 -4.94 -6.57
C PHE A 34 11.00 -4.32 -5.22
N LEU A 35 11.51 -4.86 -4.13
CA LEU A 35 11.10 -4.43 -2.80
C LEU A 35 11.17 -2.89 -2.58
N ASN A 36 12.21 -2.24 -3.10
CA ASN A 36 12.46 -0.79 -2.90
C ASN A 36 12.43 0.02 -4.21
N LEU A 37 12.06 -0.59 -5.32
CA LEU A 37 12.18 0.02 -6.64
C LEU A 37 11.06 -0.46 -7.55
N SER A 38 10.48 0.44 -8.33
CA SER A 38 9.61 0.09 -9.46
C SER A 38 10.23 0.52 -10.77
N LEU A 39 10.22 -0.36 -11.77
CA LEU A 39 10.51 -0.03 -13.16
C LEU A 39 9.19 0.26 -13.86
N VAL A 40 9.08 1.42 -14.46
CA VAL A 40 7.83 1.94 -15.03
C VAL A 40 8.04 2.33 -16.47
N ASP A 41 7.32 1.69 -17.39
CA ASP A 41 7.26 2.06 -18.79
C ASP A 41 5.94 2.77 -19.07
N VAL A 42 6.01 3.98 -19.61
CA VAL A 42 4.85 4.82 -19.89
C VAL A 42 4.83 5.29 -21.35
N LEU A 43 3.65 5.59 -21.84
CA LEU A 43 3.44 6.31 -23.08
C LEU A 43 2.86 7.68 -22.73
N ILE A 44 3.60 8.73 -23.05
CA ILE A 44 3.23 10.14 -22.86
C ILE A 44 2.86 10.70 -24.22
N LYS A 45 1.54 10.87 -24.47
CA LYS A 45 1.03 11.15 -25.83
C LYS A 45 1.54 10.08 -26.82
N SER A 46 2.64 10.31 -27.54
CA SER A 46 3.25 9.34 -28.47
C SER A 46 4.68 8.92 -28.08
N LEU A 47 5.23 9.47 -27.00
CA LEU A 47 6.60 9.23 -26.57
C LEU A 47 6.65 8.10 -25.54
N LYS A 48 7.41 7.04 -25.82
CA LYS A 48 7.69 5.96 -24.87
C LYS A 48 8.84 6.35 -23.93
N ILE A 49 8.65 6.18 -22.64
CA ILE A 49 9.64 6.52 -21.63
C ILE A 49 9.66 5.42 -20.58
N SER A 50 10.88 5.09 -20.12
CA SER A 50 11.11 4.20 -18.99
C SER A 50 11.81 4.97 -17.88
N PHE A 51 11.37 4.78 -16.65
CA PHE A 51 12.00 5.39 -15.48
C PHE A 51 11.82 4.52 -14.24
N ASN A 52 12.60 4.83 -13.21
CA ASN A 52 12.53 4.16 -11.91
C ASN A 52 11.78 5.04 -10.90
N LEU A 53 11.08 4.38 -9.98
CA LEU A 53 10.54 4.99 -8.76
C LEU A 53 11.13 4.28 -7.55
N ASN A 54 11.63 5.02 -6.57
CA ASN A 54 12.16 4.47 -5.32
C ASN A 54 11.05 4.08 -4.33
N ILE A 55 9.95 3.58 -4.85
CA ILE A 55 8.81 3.10 -4.08
C ILE A 55 8.10 1.98 -4.86
N PRO A 56 7.71 0.89 -4.20
CA PRO A 56 6.93 -0.17 -4.81
C PRO A 56 5.44 0.19 -4.90
N GLY A 57 4.74 -0.50 -5.79
CA GLY A 57 3.29 -0.46 -5.89
C GLY A 57 2.77 0.15 -7.19
N LYS A 58 1.93 -0.60 -7.91
CA LYS A 58 1.30 -0.13 -9.16
C LYS A 58 0.56 1.20 -8.98
N HIS A 59 -0.04 1.41 -7.81
CA HIS A 59 -0.72 2.67 -7.49
C HIS A 59 0.24 3.87 -7.47
N MET A 60 1.50 3.68 -7.07
CA MET A 60 2.51 4.74 -7.11
C MET A 60 2.97 5.04 -8.54
N ALA A 61 3.09 4.01 -9.38
CA ALA A 61 3.31 4.20 -10.81
C ALA A 61 2.15 4.97 -11.47
N MET A 62 0.92 4.67 -11.09
CA MET A 62 -0.27 5.41 -11.56
C MET A 62 -0.29 6.87 -11.08
N ASN A 63 0.07 7.13 -9.83
CA ASN A 63 0.18 8.49 -9.29
C ASN A 63 1.28 9.29 -10.01
N SER A 64 2.41 8.66 -10.35
CA SER A 64 3.48 9.31 -11.12
C SER A 64 3.01 9.74 -12.52
N LEU A 65 2.10 8.99 -13.15
CA LEU A 65 1.49 9.40 -14.43
C LEU A 65 0.69 10.70 -14.29
N ALA A 66 -0.06 10.87 -13.19
CA ALA A 66 -0.80 12.11 -12.93
C ALA A 66 0.18 13.30 -12.79
N VAL A 67 1.27 13.11 -12.03
CA VAL A 67 2.32 14.14 -11.88
C VAL A 67 2.96 14.47 -13.23
N ILE A 68 3.38 13.45 -13.99
CA ILE A 68 3.96 13.63 -15.31
C ILE A 68 2.97 14.37 -16.22
N GLY A 69 1.69 13.99 -16.21
CA GLY A 69 0.65 14.62 -17.01
C GLY A 69 0.50 16.11 -16.71
N ILE A 70 0.34 16.46 -15.43
CA ILE A 70 0.21 17.86 -15.00
C ILE A 70 1.46 18.68 -15.38
N CYS A 71 2.64 18.17 -15.05
CA CYS A 71 3.89 18.89 -15.34
C CYS A 71 4.14 19.04 -16.84
N ASN A 72 3.80 18.01 -17.65
CA ASN A 72 3.93 18.08 -19.12
C ASN A 72 3.00 19.15 -19.72
N GLU A 73 1.75 19.24 -19.24
CA GLU A 73 0.82 20.28 -19.70
C GLU A 73 1.22 21.70 -19.24
N LEU A 74 2.00 21.79 -18.17
CA LEU A 74 2.65 23.05 -17.73
C LEU A 74 3.98 23.32 -18.45
N ASN A 75 4.33 22.56 -19.49
CA ASN A 75 5.57 22.67 -20.28
C ASN A 75 6.86 22.52 -19.45
N VAL A 76 6.83 21.73 -18.39
CA VAL A 76 8.05 21.35 -17.65
C VAL A 76 8.82 20.31 -18.46
N ASP A 77 10.14 20.49 -18.58
CA ASP A 77 11.00 19.51 -19.27
C ASP A 77 10.87 18.12 -18.62
N LEU A 78 10.58 17.14 -19.46
CA LEU A 78 10.34 15.77 -19.03
C LEU A 78 11.57 15.14 -18.32
N LYS A 79 12.78 15.54 -18.72
CA LYS A 79 14.01 15.09 -18.04
C LYS A 79 14.05 15.58 -16.60
N ILE A 80 13.58 16.80 -16.33
CA ILE A 80 13.48 17.35 -14.99
C ILE A 80 12.43 16.56 -14.19
N ILE A 81 11.25 16.32 -14.77
CA ILE A 81 10.17 15.56 -14.11
C ILE A 81 10.68 14.18 -13.68
N ILE A 82 11.30 13.43 -14.58
CA ILE A 82 11.81 12.10 -14.31
C ILE A 82 12.91 12.13 -13.25
N LYS A 83 13.83 13.09 -13.32
CA LYS A 83 14.90 13.27 -12.35
C LYS A 83 14.36 13.51 -10.92
N GLU A 84 13.31 14.32 -10.79
CA GLU A 84 12.70 14.60 -9.50
C GLU A 84 11.86 13.44 -8.99
N LEU A 85 11.17 12.69 -9.87
CA LEU A 85 10.47 11.46 -9.49
C LEU A 85 11.42 10.39 -8.93
N LEU A 86 12.65 10.31 -9.43
CA LEU A 86 13.68 9.42 -8.89
C LEU A 86 14.09 9.75 -7.46
N LYS A 87 13.98 11.01 -7.06
CA LYS A 87 14.33 11.46 -5.71
C LYS A 87 13.18 11.32 -4.71
N PHE A 88 12.00 10.93 -5.22
CA PHE A 88 10.81 10.84 -4.37
C PHE A 88 11.02 9.76 -3.30
N GLU A 89 10.85 10.14 -2.04
CA GLU A 89 10.81 9.26 -0.91
C GLU A 89 9.41 9.25 -0.29
N PRO A 90 8.89 8.07 0.09
CA PRO A 90 7.56 7.99 0.67
C PRO A 90 7.52 8.71 2.03
N ILE A 91 6.45 9.45 2.25
CA ILE A 91 6.17 10.07 3.56
C ILE A 91 5.90 8.96 4.58
N LYS A 92 6.31 9.14 5.82
CA LYS A 92 6.06 8.18 6.92
C LYS A 92 4.59 7.75 6.96
N GLY A 93 4.38 6.44 6.96
CA GLY A 93 3.04 5.84 6.94
C GLY A 93 2.44 5.66 5.54
N ARG A 94 3.21 5.91 4.47
CA ARG A 94 2.75 5.77 3.07
C ARG A 94 3.69 4.92 2.22
N GLY A 95 3.97 3.69 2.67
CA GLY A 95 4.78 2.73 1.92
C GLY A 95 6.26 2.72 2.29
N ASN A 96 6.66 3.33 3.40
CA ASN A 96 8.03 3.24 3.89
C ASN A 96 8.40 1.80 4.23
N ILE A 97 9.51 1.34 3.71
CA ILE A 97 10.05 0.01 4.00
C ILE A 97 11.29 0.14 4.89
N SER A 98 11.27 -0.55 6.01
CA SER A 98 12.34 -0.49 7.01
C SER A 98 12.69 -1.87 7.54
N ASN A 99 13.97 -2.05 7.93
CA ASN A 99 14.42 -3.25 8.59
C ASN A 99 14.25 -3.10 10.11
N TYR A 100 13.68 -4.11 10.72
CA TYR A 100 13.49 -4.19 12.17
C TYR A 100 14.16 -5.44 12.72
N CYS A 101 14.58 -5.37 13.97
CA CYS A 101 15.06 -6.54 14.71
C CYS A 101 14.19 -6.72 15.96
N VAL A 102 13.29 -7.70 15.93
CA VAL A 102 12.35 -7.98 17.02
C VAL A 102 12.79 -9.26 17.73
N MET A 103 13.18 -9.16 18.99
CA MET A 103 13.72 -10.29 19.77
C MET A 103 14.76 -11.13 19.03
N GLY A 104 15.67 -10.46 18.34
CA GLY A 104 16.75 -11.15 17.60
C GLY A 104 16.38 -11.62 16.20
N LYS A 105 15.14 -11.42 15.78
CA LYS A 105 14.66 -11.84 14.47
C LYS A 105 14.64 -10.62 13.53
N GLY A 106 15.48 -10.63 12.49
CA GLY A 106 15.46 -9.63 11.43
C GLY A 106 14.21 -9.81 10.59
N ILE A 107 13.43 -8.72 10.41
CA ILE A 107 12.21 -8.66 9.61
C ILE A 107 12.20 -7.40 8.77
N LYS A 108 11.36 -7.37 7.73
CA LYS A 108 11.01 -6.13 7.03
C LYS A 108 9.61 -5.67 7.38
N VAL A 109 9.43 -4.36 7.50
CA VAL A 109 8.13 -3.73 7.78
C VAL A 109 7.82 -2.71 6.72
N ILE A 110 6.63 -2.81 6.13
CA ILE A 110 6.03 -1.83 5.23
C ILE A 110 5.03 -1.03 6.05
N ASP A 111 5.30 0.27 6.22
CA ASP A 111 4.45 1.18 6.98
C ASP A 111 3.47 1.91 6.05
N GLU A 112 2.21 1.54 6.13
CA GLU A 112 1.07 2.19 5.49
C GLU A 112 0.01 2.65 6.52
N SER A 113 0.45 2.96 7.74
CA SER A 113 -0.40 3.26 8.88
C SER A 113 -0.98 4.69 8.90
N TYR A 114 -0.85 5.46 7.82
CA TYR A 114 -1.35 6.84 7.76
C TYR A 114 -2.85 6.89 7.43
N ASN A 115 -3.31 6.12 6.43
CA ASN A 115 -4.71 6.10 6.02
C ASN A 115 -5.09 4.77 5.39
N ALA A 116 -6.41 4.46 5.43
CA ALA A 116 -6.96 3.28 4.81
C ALA A 116 -8.35 3.56 4.22
N ASN A 117 -8.55 3.05 3.02
CA ASN A 117 -9.84 2.88 2.36
C ASN A 117 -9.84 1.53 1.62
N PRO A 118 -10.99 1.04 1.15
CA PRO A 118 -11.09 -0.28 0.52
C PRO A 118 -10.09 -0.50 -0.62
N GLU A 119 -9.99 0.45 -1.55
CA GLU A 119 -9.10 0.37 -2.71
C GLU A 119 -7.62 0.34 -2.31
N SER A 120 -7.24 1.16 -1.32
CA SER A 120 -5.87 1.20 -0.84
C SER A 120 -5.48 -0.05 -0.05
N ILE A 121 -6.40 -0.69 0.67
CA ILE A 121 -6.15 -1.98 1.33
C ILE A 121 -5.96 -3.08 0.28
N ILE A 122 -6.82 -3.13 -0.75
CA ILE A 122 -6.66 -4.07 -1.88
C ILE A 122 -5.30 -3.88 -2.55
N ALA A 123 -4.90 -2.65 -2.80
CA ALA A 123 -3.58 -2.35 -3.38
C ALA A 123 -2.43 -2.86 -2.50
N SER A 124 -2.54 -2.71 -1.18
CA SER A 124 -1.54 -3.21 -0.21
C SER A 124 -1.50 -4.74 -0.13
N ILE A 125 -2.67 -5.41 -0.18
CA ILE A 125 -2.77 -6.87 -0.23
C ILE A 125 -2.08 -7.39 -1.50
N ASN A 126 -2.36 -6.79 -2.65
CA ASN A 126 -1.74 -7.15 -3.92
C ASN A 126 -0.23 -6.93 -3.88
N LEU A 127 0.23 -5.77 -3.41
CA LEU A 127 1.65 -5.46 -3.23
C LEU A 127 2.34 -6.55 -2.39
N LEU A 128 1.81 -6.84 -1.19
CA LEU A 128 2.40 -7.84 -0.31
C LEU A 128 2.36 -9.24 -0.94
N SER A 129 1.29 -9.57 -1.68
CA SER A 129 1.15 -10.86 -2.37
C SER A 129 2.18 -11.04 -3.47
N GLU A 130 2.46 -10.00 -4.23
CA GLU A 130 3.39 -10.02 -5.36
C GLU A 130 4.87 -10.07 -4.96
N ILE A 131 5.23 -9.68 -3.72
CA ILE A 131 6.61 -9.76 -3.21
C ILE A 131 7.12 -11.21 -3.29
N ASN A 132 8.35 -11.40 -3.77
CA ASN A 132 8.91 -12.72 -4.01
C ASN A 132 9.06 -13.53 -2.72
N PHE A 133 8.55 -14.76 -2.70
CA PHE A 133 8.65 -15.69 -1.57
C PHE A 133 10.08 -16.15 -1.24
N LEU A 134 10.99 -16.12 -2.21
CA LEU A 134 12.36 -16.55 -1.98
C LEU A 134 13.11 -15.67 -0.96
N GLU A 135 12.67 -14.41 -0.81
CA GLU A 135 13.28 -13.46 0.14
C GLU A 135 12.67 -13.53 1.54
N PHE A 136 11.40 -13.94 1.68
CA PHE A 136 10.65 -13.88 2.93
C PHE A 136 9.98 -15.19 3.28
N LYS A 137 10.10 -15.60 4.57
CA LYS A 137 9.47 -16.84 5.07
C LYS A 137 7.97 -16.74 5.18
N ASN A 138 7.47 -15.62 5.71
CA ASN A 138 6.05 -15.37 5.84
C ASN A 138 5.71 -13.93 5.47
N LYS A 139 4.51 -13.76 4.94
CA LYS A 139 3.86 -12.48 4.66
C LYS A 139 2.77 -12.26 5.68
N ILE A 140 2.91 -11.27 6.52
CA ILE A 140 1.96 -10.92 7.58
C ILE A 140 1.33 -9.58 7.24
N ILE A 141 0.02 -9.46 7.29
CA ILE A 141 -0.67 -8.19 7.18
C ILE A 141 -1.38 -7.85 8.49
N ILE A 142 -1.24 -6.59 8.92
CA ILE A 142 -1.87 -6.06 10.12
C ILE A 142 -2.79 -4.93 9.68
N LEU A 143 -4.09 -5.11 9.92
CA LEU A 143 -5.11 -4.19 9.45
C LEU A 143 -5.84 -3.54 10.62
N GLY A 144 -5.96 -2.22 10.56
CA GLY A 144 -6.80 -1.41 11.43
C GLY A 144 -8.04 -0.90 10.71
N ASP A 145 -9.04 -0.45 11.47
CA ASP A 145 -10.32 0.03 10.94
C ASP A 145 -10.15 1.06 9.82
N MET A 146 -11.04 0.97 8.83
CA MET A 146 -11.28 2.02 7.85
C MET A 146 -12.42 2.92 8.34
N PHE A 147 -12.19 4.23 8.37
CA PHE A 147 -13.22 5.22 8.74
C PHE A 147 -13.83 5.88 7.52
N GLU A 148 -14.87 6.66 7.76
CA GLU A 148 -15.58 7.48 6.75
C GLU A 148 -16.32 6.66 5.67
N LEU A 149 -16.63 5.38 5.96
CA LEU A 149 -17.37 4.50 5.04
C LEU A 149 -18.90 4.53 5.23
N GLY A 150 -19.37 5.23 6.27
CA GLY A 150 -20.80 5.35 6.56
C GLY A 150 -21.47 3.99 6.74
N LYS A 151 -22.70 3.86 6.22
CA LYS A 151 -23.53 2.64 6.33
C LYS A 151 -22.91 1.40 5.65
N LEU A 152 -21.94 1.59 4.77
CA LEU A 152 -21.27 0.52 4.03
C LEU A 152 -20.02 -0.02 4.74
N SER A 153 -19.69 0.47 5.95
CA SER A 153 -18.49 0.07 6.69
C SER A 153 -18.39 -1.45 6.83
N LYS A 154 -19.44 -2.10 7.35
CA LYS A 154 -19.48 -3.56 7.52
C LYS A 154 -19.22 -4.30 6.19
N PHE A 155 -19.85 -3.86 5.11
CA PHE A 155 -19.70 -4.47 3.80
C PHE A 155 -18.25 -4.38 3.32
N PHE A 156 -17.65 -3.19 3.32
CA PHE A 156 -16.29 -3.00 2.84
C PHE A 156 -15.24 -3.75 3.67
N HIS A 157 -15.41 -3.80 5.00
CA HIS A 157 -14.52 -4.59 5.84
C HIS A 157 -14.62 -6.09 5.53
N SER A 158 -15.83 -6.63 5.35
CA SER A 158 -16.03 -8.05 5.01
C SER A 158 -15.44 -8.42 3.65
N GLU A 159 -15.63 -7.55 2.64
CA GLU A 159 -15.18 -7.80 1.27
C GLU A 159 -13.66 -7.97 1.15
N MET A 160 -12.88 -7.38 2.06
CA MET A 160 -11.43 -7.57 2.06
C MET A 160 -11.03 -9.03 2.22
N ALA A 161 -11.87 -9.85 2.88
CA ALA A 161 -11.62 -11.27 3.05
C ALA A 161 -11.54 -12.01 1.71
N SER A 162 -12.34 -11.63 0.72
CA SER A 162 -12.34 -12.28 -0.59
C SER A 162 -10.99 -12.18 -1.31
N VAL A 163 -10.33 -11.03 -1.16
CA VAL A 163 -9.01 -10.77 -1.75
C VAL A 163 -7.92 -11.48 -0.94
N ILE A 164 -7.98 -11.37 0.40
CA ILE A 164 -7.00 -11.97 1.30
C ILE A 164 -7.01 -13.49 1.21
N ASN A 165 -8.19 -14.12 1.21
CA ASN A 165 -8.32 -15.58 1.16
C ASN A 165 -7.73 -16.19 -0.12
N LYS A 166 -7.75 -15.44 -1.23
CA LYS A 166 -7.14 -15.83 -2.51
C LYS A 166 -5.65 -15.49 -2.61
N SER A 167 -5.13 -14.69 -1.69
CA SER A 167 -3.75 -14.24 -1.69
C SER A 167 -2.80 -15.27 -1.07
N ASN A 168 -1.51 -15.06 -1.25
CA ASN A 168 -0.46 -15.84 -0.59
C ASN A 168 0.00 -15.25 0.75
N ILE A 169 -0.81 -14.38 1.36
CA ILE A 169 -0.56 -13.87 2.71
C ILE A 169 -0.74 -15.01 3.71
N ASN A 170 0.23 -15.17 4.62
CA ASN A 170 0.26 -16.29 5.55
C ASN A 170 -0.54 -16.02 6.83
N SER A 171 -0.64 -14.75 7.25
CA SER A 171 -1.34 -14.44 8.51
C SER A 171 -1.87 -13.01 8.54
N VAL A 172 -3.08 -12.84 9.02
CA VAL A 172 -3.79 -11.58 9.16
C VAL A 172 -4.00 -11.26 10.63
N PHE A 173 -3.58 -10.08 11.04
CA PHE A 173 -3.89 -9.52 12.35
C PHE A 173 -4.88 -8.38 12.18
N CYS A 174 -5.98 -8.42 12.89
CA CYS A 174 -7.05 -7.44 12.79
C CYS A 174 -7.18 -6.67 14.11
N ALA A 175 -7.20 -5.33 14.02
CA ALA A 175 -7.32 -4.44 15.18
C ALA A 175 -8.40 -3.38 14.95
N GLY A 176 -9.43 -3.41 15.80
CA GLY A 176 -10.55 -2.48 15.73
C GLY A 176 -11.91 -3.17 15.70
N SER A 177 -12.95 -2.44 16.06
CA SER A 177 -14.32 -2.97 16.13
C SER A 177 -14.88 -3.38 14.77
N GLU A 178 -14.61 -2.56 13.73
CA GLU A 178 -15.07 -2.84 12.36
C GLU A 178 -14.29 -4.00 11.72
N MET A 179 -13.04 -4.20 12.11
CA MET A 179 -12.22 -5.32 11.67
C MET A 179 -12.76 -6.69 12.09
N LEU A 180 -13.70 -6.76 13.05
CA LEU A 180 -14.42 -8.00 13.37
C LEU A 180 -15.16 -8.56 12.14
N ASN A 181 -15.67 -7.69 11.28
CA ASN A 181 -16.38 -8.10 10.06
C ASN A 181 -15.43 -8.80 9.07
N LEU A 182 -14.23 -8.27 8.90
CA LEU A 182 -13.17 -8.94 8.14
C LEU A 182 -12.78 -10.27 8.80
N TRP A 183 -12.49 -10.24 10.10
CA TRP A 183 -12.05 -11.42 10.85
C TRP A 183 -13.01 -12.60 10.72
N ASN A 184 -14.31 -12.35 10.81
CA ASN A 184 -15.33 -13.39 10.70
C ASN A 184 -15.39 -14.00 9.29
N SER A 185 -15.03 -13.24 8.26
CA SER A 185 -15.05 -13.64 6.84
C SER A 185 -13.74 -14.28 6.36
N LEU A 186 -12.66 -14.22 7.17
CA LEU A 186 -11.38 -14.84 6.81
C LEU A 186 -11.42 -16.36 6.93
N SER A 187 -10.74 -17.04 6.00
CA SER A 187 -10.43 -18.46 6.10
C SER A 187 -9.59 -18.74 7.34
N ILE A 188 -9.79 -19.91 7.96
CA ILE A 188 -9.15 -20.27 9.24
C ILE A 188 -7.61 -20.27 9.15
N ASP A 189 -7.07 -20.69 8.02
CA ASP A 189 -5.63 -20.72 7.72
C ASP A 189 -4.98 -19.33 7.65
N LYS A 190 -5.78 -18.27 7.39
CA LYS A 190 -5.32 -16.88 7.33
C LYS A 190 -5.35 -16.18 8.69
N LYS A 191 -6.13 -16.70 9.64
CA LYS A 191 -6.34 -16.05 10.94
C LYS A 191 -5.08 -16.07 11.81
N GLY A 192 -4.54 -14.89 12.09
CA GLY A 192 -3.46 -14.68 13.04
C GLY A 192 -4.01 -14.35 14.42
N TYR A 193 -4.52 -13.15 14.61
CA TYR A 193 -5.14 -12.70 15.86
C TYR A 193 -6.08 -11.52 15.61
N TYR A 194 -7.13 -11.41 16.42
CA TYR A 194 -8.07 -10.28 16.44
C TYR A 194 -8.18 -9.69 17.83
N SER A 195 -8.24 -8.37 17.92
CA SER A 195 -8.71 -7.60 19.06
C SER A 195 -9.35 -6.29 18.62
N SER A 196 -10.33 -5.80 19.39
CA SER A 196 -10.85 -4.44 19.18
C SER A 196 -9.83 -3.36 19.56
N ASN A 197 -8.84 -3.68 20.41
CA ASN A 197 -7.78 -2.76 20.82
C ASN A 197 -6.46 -3.11 20.12
N PRO A 198 -5.85 -2.18 19.36
CA PRO A 198 -4.59 -2.42 18.66
C PRO A 198 -3.42 -2.82 19.57
N ARG A 199 -3.42 -2.45 20.84
CA ARG A 199 -2.37 -2.82 21.80
C ARG A 199 -2.32 -4.33 22.06
N ASP A 200 -3.47 -4.98 22.04
CA ASP A 200 -3.57 -6.40 22.42
C ASP A 200 -3.01 -7.33 21.35
N ILE A 201 -2.90 -6.88 20.10
CA ILE A 201 -2.31 -7.69 19.04
C ILE A 201 -0.78 -7.75 19.11
N ILE A 202 -0.12 -6.85 19.85
CA ILE A 202 1.34 -6.74 19.89
C ILE A 202 1.99 -8.03 20.42
N LYS A 203 1.56 -8.52 21.59
CA LYS A 203 2.12 -9.75 22.19
C LYS A 203 1.94 -10.99 21.29
N PRO A 204 0.73 -11.28 20.76
CA PRO A 204 0.53 -12.37 19.80
C PRO A 204 1.38 -12.21 18.52
N LEU A 205 1.53 -10.98 18.02
CA LEU A 205 2.35 -10.70 16.84
C LEU A 205 3.83 -11.02 17.10
N ILE A 206 4.40 -10.52 18.19
CA ILE A 206 5.81 -10.77 18.56
C ILE A 206 6.10 -12.27 18.69
N LYS A 207 5.17 -13.04 19.29
CA LYS A 207 5.27 -14.51 19.37
C LYS A 207 5.25 -15.17 17.99
N LYS A 208 4.45 -14.66 17.05
CA LYS A 208 4.26 -15.22 15.70
C LYS A 208 5.44 -14.92 14.79
N ILE A 209 6.08 -13.75 14.91
CA ILE A 209 7.19 -13.28 14.07
C ILE A 209 8.34 -14.29 14.01
N LYS A 210 8.84 -14.54 12.81
CA LYS A 210 10.05 -15.34 12.53
C LYS A 210 11.08 -14.50 11.80
N LYS A 211 12.33 -14.95 11.80
CA LYS A 211 13.40 -14.33 11.01
C LYS A 211 13.04 -14.37 9.53
N ASN A 212 13.29 -13.29 8.83
CA ASN A 212 12.96 -13.08 7.41
C ASN A 212 11.44 -13.05 7.11
N ASP A 213 10.62 -12.62 8.06
CA ASP A 213 9.23 -12.26 7.76
C ASP A 213 9.14 -10.85 7.17
N ILE A 214 8.12 -10.63 6.33
CA ILE A 214 7.71 -9.31 5.89
C ILE A 214 6.32 -8.99 6.45
N ILE A 215 6.21 -7.80 7.04
CA ILE A 215 4.99 -7.34 7.71
C ILE A 215 4.52 -6.05 7.06
N LEU A 216 3.27 -5.98 6.65
CA LEU A 216 2.62 -4.74 6.22
C LEU A 216 1.62 -4.29 7.28
N ILE A 217 1.69 -3.01 7.68
CA ILE A 217 0.81 -2.41 8.68
C ILE A 217 -0.02 -1.33 8.01
N LYS A 218 -1.36 -1.47 8.03
CA LYS A 218 -2.27 -0.52 7.40
C LYS A 218 -3.54 -0.29 8.19
N GLY A 219 -3.97 0.95 8.25
CA GLY A 219 -5.23 1.36 8.87
C GLY A 219 -5.43 2.88 8.75
N SER A 220 -6.63 3.35 9.00
CA SER A 220 -6.89 4.77 9.12
C SER A 220 -6.12 5.36 10.32
N TYR A 221 -5.72 6.62 10.25
CA TYR A 221 -4.97 7.28 11.32
C TYR A 221 -5.65 7.12 12.70
N LYS A 222 -6.96 7.34 12.73
CA LYS A 222 -7.79 7.22 13.96
C LYS A 222 -7.92 5.79 14.47
N SER A 223 -7.59 4.76 13.69
CA SER A 223 -7.63 3.36 14.14
C SER A 223 -6.59 3.06 15.24
N GLY A 224 -5.60 3.93 15.40
CA GLY A 224 -4.52 3.73 16.35
C GLY A 224 -3.55 2.61 15.98
N ILE A 225 -3.65 2.02 14.79
CA ILE A 225 -2.80 0.87 14.38
C ILE A 225 -1.31 1.19 14.41
N LYS A 226 -0.95 2.46 14.30
CA LYS A 226 0.43 2.93 14.38
C LYS A 226 1.14 2.54 15.69
N ILE A 227 0.39 2.26 16.77
CA ILE A 227 0.98 1.80 18.03
C ILE A 227 1.72 0.47 17.86
N VAL A 228 1.26 -0.39 16.95
CA VAL A 228 1.91 -1.68 16.64
C VAL A 228 3.28 -1.41 16.02
N LEU A 229 3.35 -0.48 15.04
CA LEU A 229 4.61 -0.07 14.44
C LEU A 229 5.59 0.49 15.46
N ASN A 230 5.11 1.39 16.34
CA ASN A 230 5.93 1.98 17.40
C ASN A 230 6.49 0.91 18.34
N SER A 231 5.69 -0.08 18.72
CA SER A 231 6.14 -1.18 19.60
C SER A 231 7.20 -2.06 18.95
N LEU A 232 7.09 -2.33 17.65
CA LEU A 232 8.14 -3.03 16.90
C LEU A 232 9.45 -2.21 16.84
N ASN A 233 9.34 -0.89 16.77
CA ASN A 233 10.49 0.02 16.76
C ASN A 233 11.18 0.09 18.12
N GLU A 234 10.44 0.10 19.23
CA GLU A 234 10.98 0.04 20.59
C GLU A 234 11.77 -1.24 20.83
N GLU A 235 11.26 -2.38 20.37
CA GLU A 235 11.99 -3.66 20.44
C GLU A 235 13.27 -3.65 19.56
N ASN A 236 13.28 -2.91 18.46
CA ASN A 236 14.44 -2.71 17.61
C ASN A 236 15.51 -1.84 18.31
N LEU A 237 15.09 -0.80 19.03
CA LEU A 237 15.98 0.13 19.74
C LEU A 237 16.64 -0.51 20.98
N LYS A 238 15.94 -1.35 21.74
CA LYS A 238 16.48 -2.05 22.91
C LYS A 238 17.76 -2.85 22.63
N ARG A 239 17.97 -3.24 21.35
CA ARG A 239 19.15 -4.00 20.93
C ARG A 239 20.33 -3.14 20.47
N LYS A 240 20.11 -1.86 20.16
CA LYS A 240 21.21 -0.95 19.77
C LYS A 240 21.98 -0.40 20.99
N ILE A 241 21.50 -0.72 22.21
CA ILE A 241 22.04 -0.19 23.47
C ILE A 241 22.81 -1.30 24.24
N ILE A 242 22.79 -2.54 23.75
CA ILE A 242 23.58 -3.67 24.25
C ILE A 242 24.68 -4.00 23.23
#